data_b0a3caaed57f573ec9ab0bf88e2806e5
#
_entry.id   b0a3caaed57f573ec9ab0bf88e2806e5
#
_cell.length_a   1.000
_cell.length_b   1.000
_cell.length_c   1.000
_cell.angle_alpha   90.00
_cell.angle_beta   90.00
_cell.angle_gamma   90.00
#
_symmetry.space_group_name_H-M   'P 1'
#
loop_
_entity.id
_entity.type
_entity.pdbx_description
1 polymer ?
#
loop_
_entity_poly.entity_id
_entity_poly.type
_entity_poly.pdbx_seq_one_letter_code
_entity_poly.pdbx_strand_id
1 'polypeptide(L)'
;MEKFYAYLDRMKFIKRWQLMRSTREENIMEHSHQVAVLTHALAVIENKVYGGNVDVERAVLYALYHEVSEVMTGDMPTPVKYFNRQLHGEYAKVEQLAVDRIAATLPEPVRGELYPCLQADKDCAEYAFVKEA
;
A
#
# COMPACT_ATOMS: atom_id res chain seq x y z
N MET A 1 -5.12 -4.63 19.37
CA MET A 1 -5.50 -3.61 18.38
C MET A 1 -4.69 -2.32 18.51
N GLU A 2 -4.38 -1.88 19.72
CA GLU A 2 -3.58 -0.65 19.94
C GLU A 2 -2.25 -0.66 19.21
N LYS A 3 -1.52 -1.79 19.25
CA LYS A 3 -0.24 -1.92 18.55
C LYS A 3 -0.37 -1.81 17.03
N PHE A 4 -1.44 -2.34 16.45
CA PHE A 4 -1.71 -2.24 15.03
C PHE A 4 -1.86 -0.77 14.60
N TYR A 5 -2.70 -0.04 15.30
CA TYR A 5 -2.91 1.38 14.99
C TYR A 5 -1.68 2.24 15.29
N ALA A 6 -0.86 1.86 16.28
CA ALA A 6 0.43 2.50 16.52
C ALA A 6 1.41 2.30 15.35
N TYR A 7 1.40 1.14 14.70
CA TYR A 7 2.16 0.94 13.46
C TYR A 7 1.62 1.80 12.31
N LEU A 8 0.30 1.82 12.10
CA LEU A 8 -0.30 2.66 11.05
C LEU A 8 0.00 4.15 11.27
N ASP A 9 -0.09 4.62 12.52
CA ASP A 9 0.20 6.02 12.85
C ASP A 9 1.65 6.42 12.51
N ARG A 10 2.59 5.49 12.52
CA ARG A 10 3.97 5.73 12.12
C ARG A 10 4.14 6.05 10.63
N MET A 11 3.15 5.74 9.79
CA MET A 11 3.22 6.07 8.35
C MET A 11 3.45 7.57 8.11
N LYS A 12 2.97 8.44 8.97
CA LYS A 12 3.19 9.89 8.91
C LYS A 12 4.65 10.31 9.09
N PHE A 13 5.51 9.44 9.65
CA PHE A 13 6.93 9.71 9.86
C PHE A 13 7.82 9.15 8.75
N ILE A 14 7.29 8.33 7.85
CA ILE A 14 8.05 7.74 6.75
C ILE A 14 7.96 8.68 5.54
N LYS A 15 9.06 9.36 5.26
CA LYS A 15 9.14 10.33 4.16
C LYS A 15 9.38 9.63 2.83
N ARG A 16 8.73 10.12 1.79
CA ARG A 16 8.97 9.73 0.40
C ARG A 16 10.08 10.60 -0.21
N TRP A 17 10.68 10.12 -1.29
CA TRP A 17 11.67 10.86 -2.07
C TRP A 17 12.95 11.21 -1.30
N GLN A 18 13.38 10.34 -0.38
CA GLN A 18 14.50 10.61 0.54
C GLN A 18 15.82 10.95 -0.17
N LEU A 19 16.06 10.37 -1.36
CA LEU A 19 17.25 10.59 -2.17
C LEU A 19 17.00 11.51 -3.38
N MET A 20 15.84 12.11 -3.48
CA MET A 20 15.40 12.92 -4.60
C MET A 20 15.10 14.34 -4.12
N ARG A 21 15.36 15.32 -5.01
CA ARG A 21 14.93 16.69 -4.74
C ARG A 21 13.41 16.77 -4.81
N SER A 22 12.79 17.28 -3.75
CA SER A 22 11.35 17.51 -3.67
C SER A 22 11.08 18.97 -3.29
N THR A 23 10.04 19.55 -3.86
CA THR A 23 9.59 20.91 -3.53
C THR A 23 8.75 20.95 -2.27
N ARG A 24 8.20 19.81 -1.86
CA ARG A 24 7.38 19.63 -0.67
C ARG A 24 7.71 18.28 -0.04
N GLU A 25 7.81 18.24 1.28
CA GLU A 25 7.88 16.98 2.00
C GLU A 25 6.55 16.23 1.90
N GLU A 26 6.61 14.95 1.60
CA GLU A 26 5.47 14.03 1.55
C GLU A 26 5.80 12.79 2.36
N ASN A 27 4.85 12.31 3.15
CA ASN A 27 4.95 11.05 3.88
C ASN A 27 4.03 9.98 3.25
N ILE A 28 4.26 8.73 3.63
CA ILE A 28 3.49 7.61 3.04
C ILE A 28 2.02 7.60 3.46
N MET A 29 1.64 8.24 4.56
CA MET A 29 0.24 8.35 4.97
C MET A 29 -0.53 9.31 4.05
N GLU A 30 0.03 10.51 3.77
CA GLU A 30 -0.52 11.46 2.81
C GLU A 30 -0.62 10.83 1.42
N HIS A 31 0.44 10.15 0.99
CA HIS A 31 0.47 9.44 -0.29
C HIS A 31 -0.62 8.38 -0.38
N SER A 32 -0.75 7.51 0.62
CA SER A 32 -1.77 6.46 0.62
C SER A 32 -3.19 7.01 0.57
N HIS A 33 -3.45 8.15 1.25
CA HIS A 33 -4.74 8.83 1.16
C HIS A 33 -5.00 9.36 -0.26
N GLN A 34 -4.02 10.03 -0.87
CA GLN A 34 -4.15 10.55 -2.24
C GLN A 34 -4.38 9.42 -3.24
N VAL A 35 -3.61 8.33 -3.14
CA VAL A 35 -3.77 7.15 -3.99
C VAL A 35 -5.16 6.54 -3.81
N ALA A 36 -5.68 6.45 -2.59
CA ALA A 36 -7.01 5.91 -2.35
C ALA A 36 -8.12 6.76 -3.01
N VAL A 37 -8.02 8.08 -2.94
CA VAL A 37 -8.98 8.99 -3.59
C VAL A 37 -8.92 8.86 -5.11
N LEU A 38 -7.73 8.81 -5.69
CA LEU A 38 -7.56 8.63 -7.14
C LEU A 38 -8.02 7.24 -7.60
N THR A 39 -7.68 6.19 -6.86
CA THR A 39 -8.12 4.82 -7.13
C THR A 39 -9.65 4.73 -7.14
N HIS A 40 -10.32 5.37 -6.18
CA HIS A 40 -11.78 5.44 -6.15
C HIS A 40 -12.33 6.07 -7.43
N ALA A 41 -11.81 7.22 -7.81
CA ALA A 41 -12.26 7.91 -9.04
C ALA A 41 -12.05 7.06 -10.29
N LEU A 42 -10.86 6.47 -10.45
CA LEU A 42 -10.53 5.64 -11.62
C LEU A 42 -11.41 4.38 -11.70
N ALA A 43 -11.64 3.68 -10.59
CA ALA A 43 -12.47 2.49 -10.55
C ALA A 43 -13.96 2.81 -10.84
N VAL A 44 -14.47 3.95 -10.37
CA VAL A 44 -15.83 4.42 -10.71
C VAL A 44 -15.93 4.75 -12.19
N ILE A 45 -14.95 5.44 -12.76
CA ILE A 45 -14.92 5.77 -14.21
C ILE A 45 -14.91 4.48 -15.03
N GLU A 46 -14.07 3.51 -14.66
CA GLU A 46 -14.04 2.20 -15.34
C GLU A 46 -15.42 1.56 -15.38
N ASN A 47 -16.09 1.48 -14.24
CA ASN A 47 -17.40 0.82 -14.16
C ASN A 47 -18.52 1.62 -14.86
N LYS A 48 -18.51 2.94 -14.77
CA LYS A 48 -19.62 3.77 -15.25
C LYS A 48 -19.46 4.25 -16.68
N VAL A 49 -18.23 4.43 -17.14
CA VAL A 49 -17.94 4.98 -18.48
C VAL A 49 -17.54 3.87 -19.44
N TYR A 50 -16.70 2.94 -18.99
CA TYR A 50 -16.14 1.88 -19.85
C TYR A 50 -16.81 0.51 -19.69
N GLY A 51 -17.81 0.41 -18.81
CA GLY A 51 -18.58 -0.83 -18.63
C GLY A 51 -17.81 -1.94 -17.90
N GLY A 52 -16.80 -1.58 -17.13
CA GLY A 52 -16.08 -2.53 -16.28
C GLY A 52 -16.92 -3.03 -15.10
N ASN A 53 -16.36 -3.98 -14.36
CA ASN A 53 -16.97 -4.58 -13.17
C ASN A 53 -15.93 -4.77 -12.06
N VAL A 54 -15.28 -3.69 -11.69
CA VAL A 54 -14.25 -3.65 -10.64
C VAL A 54 -14.93 -3.52 -9.28
N ASP A 55 -14.43 -4.23 -8.28
CA ASP A 55 -14.80 -4.02 -6.88
C ASP A 55 -14.14 -2.74 -6.37
N VAL A 56 -14.90 -1.64 -6.42
CA VAL A 56 -14.42 -0.30 -6.07
C VAL A 56 -13.98 -0.22 -4.62
N GLU A 57 -14.74 -0.82 -3.70
CA GLU A 57 -14.42 -0.80 -2.27
C GLU A 57 -13.10 -1.54 -1.99
N ARG A 58 -12.92 -2.69 -2.59
CA ARG A 58 -11.68 -3.47 -2.48
C ARG A 58 -10.47 -2.70 -3.04
N ALA A 59 -10.62 -2.07 -4.20
CA ALA A 59 -9.55 -1.25 -4.78
C ALA A 59 -9.12 -0.11 -3.84
N VAL A 60 -10.08 0.57 -3.23
CA VAL A 60 -9.81 1.65 -2.25
C VAL A 60 -9.12 1.11 -1.00
N LEU A 61 -9.56 -0.05 -0.47
CA LEU A 61 -8.92 -0.67 0.69
C LEU A 61 -7.48 -1.07 0.39
N TYR A 62 -7.20 -1.62 -0.79
CA TYR A 62 -5.84 -1.90 -1.22
C TYR A 62 -4.98 -0.64 -1.27
N ALA A 63 -5.51 0.45 -1.80
CA ALA A 63 -4.81 1.73 -1.88
C ALA A 63 -4.49 2.30 -0.48
N LEU A 64 -5.41 2.21 0.46
CA LEU A 64 -5.19 2.68 1.84
C LEU A 64 -4.04 1.98 2.55
N TYR A 65 -3.84 0.68 2.27
CA TYR A 65 -2.87 -0.14 3.00
C TYR A 65 -1.62 -0.50 2.19
N HIS A 66 -1.51 -0.07 0.93
CA HIS A 66 -0.44 -0.55 0.03
C HIS A 66 0.99 -0.21 0.50
N GLU A 67 1.16 0.82 1.30
CA GLU A 67 2.45 1.27 1.84
C GLU A 67 2.69 0.86 3.31
N VAL A 68 1.79 0.07 3.91
CA VAL A 68 1.86 -0.23 5.34
C VAL A 68 3.15 -0.95 5.76
N SER A 69 3.73 -1.76 4.88
CA SER A 69 5.01 -2.45 5.14
C SER A 69 6.16 -1.48 5.39
N GLU A 70 6.11 -0.29 4.82
CA GLU A 70 7.17 0.71 4.89
C GLU A 70 7.37 1.31 6.29
N VAL A 71 6.43 1.12 7.21
CA VAL A 71 6.65 1.47 8.62
C VAL A 71 7.79 0.66 9.25
N MET A 72 8.14 -0.48 8.67
CA MET A 72 9.25 -1.33 9.09
C MET A 72 10.45 -1.26 8.14
N THR A 73 10.21 -1.13 6.83
CA THR A 73 11.27 -1.16 5.82
C THR A 73 11.79 0.23 5.46
N GLY A 74 11.03 1.28 5.72
CA GLY A 74 11.24 2.62 5.13
C GLY A 74 10.87 2.65 3.65
N ASP A 75 10.83 3.85 3.09
CA ASP A 75 10.64 4.06 1.65
C ASP A 75 11.95 3.76 0.92
N MET A 76 11.98 2.67 0.15
CA MET A 76 13.14 2.33 -0.65
C MET A 76 13.08 3.05 -2.00
N PRO A 77 14.14 3.82 -2.39
CA PRO A 77 14.18 4.46 -3.69
C PRO A 77 13.99 3.47 -4.84
N THR A 78 13.14 3.82 -5.78
CA THR A 78 12.81 2.98 -6.94
C THR A 78 14.04 2.45 -7.69
N PRO A 79 15.09 3.27 -7.96
CA PRO A 79 16.30 2.75 -8.62
C PRO A 79 17.01 1.63 -7.85
N VAL A 80 16.94 1.66 -6.52
CA VAL A 80 17.53 0.61 -5.67
C VAL A 80 16.63 -0.62 -5.65
N LYS A 81 15.33 -0.43 -5.48
CA LYS A 81 14.33 -1.52 -5.41
C LYS A 81 14.33 -2.38 -6.67
N TYR A 82 14.51 -1.78 -7.83
CA TYR A 82 14.50 -2.45 -9.13
C TYR A 82 15.88 -2.62 -9.76
N PHE A 83 16.95 -2.53 -8.97
CA PHE A 83 18.34 -2.65 -9.46
C PHE A 83 18.57 -3.97 -10.17
N ASN A 84 18.09 -5.10 -9.63
CA ASN A 84 18.09 -6.39 -10.28
C ASN A 84 16.92 -7.27 -9.78
N ARG A 85 16.66 -8.38 -10.48
CA ARG A 85 15.56 -9.29 -10.12
C ARG A 85 15.72 -9.95 -8.75
N GLN A 86 16.96 -10.28 -8.39
CA GLN A 86 17.25 -10.91 -7.10
C GLN A 86 16.94 -9.96 -5.95
N LEU A 87 17.43 -8.73 -6.00
CA LEU A 87 17.18 -7.73 -4.97
C LEU A 87 15.68 -7.42 -4.86
N HIS A 88 15.00 -7.28 -6.00
CA HIS A 88 13.55 -7.06 -6.01
C HIS A 88 12.79 -8.20 -5.34
N GLY A 89 13.16 -9.46 -5.64
CA GLY A 89 12.56 -10.64 -5.02
C GLY A 89 12.83 -10.74 -3.51
N GLU A 90 14.04 -10.45 -3.08
CA GLU A 90 14.37 -10.44 -1.64
C GLU A 90 13.67 -9.32 -0.90
N TYR A 91 13.54 -8.15 -1.51
CA TYR A 91 12.79 -7.03 -0.93
C TYR A 91 11.31 -7.36 -0.77
N ALA A 92 10.69 -8.02 -1.75
CA ALA A 92 9.30 -8.48 -1.64
C ALA A 92 9.08 -9.42 -0.45
N LYS A 93 10.05 -10.28 -0.13
CA LYS A 93 10.00 -11.13 1.06
C LYS A 93 10.07 -10.32 2.36
N VAL A 94 10.88 -9.27 2.39
CA VAL A 94 10.97 -8.37 3.54
C VAL A 94 9.67 -7.59 3.73
N GLU A 95 9.06 -7.09 2.67
CA GLU A 95 7.74 -6.45 2.71
C GLU A 95 6.69 -7.41 3.27
N GLN A 96 6.68 -8.68 2.81
CA GLN A 96 5.76 -9.70 3.30
C GLN A 96 5.93 -9.96 4.80
N LEU A 97 7.17 -10.11 5.27
CA LEU A 97 7.45 -10.28 6.70
C LEU A 97 6.98 -9.08 7.53
N ALA A 98 7.11 -7.87 7.01
CA ALA A 98 6.63 -6.67 7.67
C ALA A 98 5.10 -6.68 7.81
N VAL A 99 4.38 -7.01 6.73
CA VAL A 99 2.92 -7.15 6.74
C VAL A 99 2.48 -8.22 7.75
N ASP A 100 3.11 -9.38 7.74
CA ASP A 100 2.78 -10.49 8.64
C ASP A 100 2.96 -10.09 10.11
N ARG A 101 4.04 -9.39 10.44
CA ARG A 101 4.30 -8.90 11.80
C ARG A 101 3.29 -7.85 12.25
N ILE A 102 2.92 -6.94 11.38
CA ILE A 102 1.91 -5.90 11.68
C ILE A 102 0.54 -6.58 11.88
N ALA A 103 0.15 -7.48 10.99
CA ALA A 103 -1.10 -8.22 11.08
C ALA A 103 -1.19 -9.09 12.33
N ALA A 104 -0.07 -9.68 12.78
CA ALA A 104 0.00 -10.49 13.98
C ALA A 104 -0.38 -9.74 15.27
N THR A 105 -0.37 -8.41 15.25
CA THR A 105 -0.82 -7.58 16.38
C THR A 105 -2.34 -7.46 16.48
N LEU A 106 -3.08 -7.92 15.47
CA LEU A 106 -4.53 -7.95 15.46
C LEU A 106 -5.09 -9.22 16.10
N PRO A 107 -6.21 -9.15 16.84
CA PRO A 107 -6.93 -10.34 17.28
C PRO A 107 -7.51 -11.10 16.09
N GLU A 108 -7.60 -12.43 16.20
CA GLU A 108 -7.98 -13.33 15.10
C GLU A 108 -9.22 -12.91 14.28
N PRO A 109 -10.36 -12.56 14.89
CA PRO A 109 -11.55 -12.18 14.10
C PRO A 109 -11.29 -10.96 13.20
N VAL A 110 -10.55 -9.97 13.73
CA VAL A 110 -10.23 -8.73 13.00
C VAL A 110 -9.14 -8.98 11.96
N ARG A 111 -8.14 -9.81 12.29
CA ARG A 111 -7.05 -10.18 11.38
C ARG A 111 -7.60 -10.84 10.11
N GLY A 112 -8.56 -11.74 10.23
CA GLY A 112 -9.18 -12.41 9.08
C GLY A 112 -9.78 -11.45 8.06
N GLU A 113 -10.31 -10.32 8.53
CA GLU A 113 -10.91 -9.29 7.67
C GLU A 113 -9.86 -8.30 7.11
N LEU A 114 -8.89 -7.88 7.94
CA LEU A 114 -7.92 -6.86 7.53
C LEU A 114 -6.74 -7.42 6.74
N TYR A 115 -6.29 -8.65 7.04
CA TYR A 115 -5.12 -9.23 6.38
C TYR A 115 -5.21 -9.23 4.84
N PRO A 116 -6.35 -9.60 4.22
CA PRO A 116 -6.49 -9.52 2.76
C PRO A 116 -6.30 -8.11 2.18
N CYS A 117 -6.59 -7.07 2.96
CA CYS A 117 -6.37 -5.68 2.55
C CYS A 117 -4.90 -5.28 2.64
N LEU A 118 -4.19 -5.80 3.66
CA LEU A 118 -2.75 -5.55 3.85
C LEU A 118 -1.89 -6.34 2.85
N GLN A 119 -2.36 -7.53 2.48
CA GLN A 119 -1.72 -8.48 1.58
C GLN A 119 -2.51 -8.57 0.27
N ALA A 120 -2.53 -7.47 -0.49
CA ALA A 120 -3.23 -7.44 -1.75
C ALA A 120 -2.59 -8.36 -2.80
N ASP A 121 -3.42 -9.02 -3.60
CA ASP A 121 -2.98 -9.64 -4.84
C ASP A 121 -2.65 -8.52 -5.85
N LYS A 122 -1.35 -8.28 -6.07
CA LYS A 122 -0.86 -7.22 -6.94
C LYS A 122 -1.14 -7.45 -8.43
N ASP A 123 -1.62 -8.62 -8.80
CA ASP A 123 -1.96 -8.99 -10.17
C ASP A 123 -3.48 -8.96 -10.43
N CYS A 124 -4.30 -8.67 -9.42
CA CYS A 124 -5.74 -8.53 -9.61
C CYS A 124 -6.12 -7.21 -10.30
N ALA A 125 -7.34 -7.17 -10.87
CA ALA A 125 -7.85 -6.00 -11.59
C ALA A 125 -7.94 -4.76 -10.67
N GLU A 126 -8.37 -4.95 -9.43
CA GLU A 126 -8.51 -3.88 -8.44
C GLU A 126 -7.18 -3.21 -8.13
N TYR A 127 -6.09 -4.00 -8.00
CA TYR A 127 -4.77 -3.45 -7.69
C TYR A 127 -4.15 -2.69 -8.88
N ALA A 128 -4.58 -2.96 -10.11
CA ALA A 128 -4.14 -2.20 -11.27
C ALA A 128 -4.43 -0.69 -11.12
N PHE A 129 -5.58 -0.34 -10.54
CA PHE A 129 -5.95 1.07 -10.28
C PHE A 129 -5.09 1.72 -9.19
N VAL A 130 -4.61 0.95 -8.22
CA VAL A 130 -3.65 1.44 -7.22
C VAL A 130 -2.31 1.80 -7.88
N LYS A 131 -1.87 1.01 -8.86
CA LYS A 131 -0.63 1.29 -9.61
C LYS A 131 -0.75 2.50 -10.52
N GLU A 132 -1.94 2.74 -11.11
CA GLU A 132 -2.19 3.87 -12.00
C GLU A 132 -2.40 5.19 -11.24
N ALA A 133 -2.86 5.10 -10.02
CA ALA A 133 -3.08 6.27 -9.17
C ALA A 133 -1.76 6.84 -8.64
#